data_b54b3dbd716611283d113b04d69540d1
#
_entry.id   b54b3dbd716611283d113b04d69540d1
#
_cell.length_a   1.000
_cell.length_b   1.000
_cell.length_c   1.000
_cell.angle_alpha   90.00
_cell.angle_beta   90.00
_cell.angle_gamma   90.00
#
_symmetry.space_group_name_H-M   'P 1'
#
loop_
_entity.id
_entity.type
_entity.pdbx_description
1 polymer ?
#
loop_
_entity_poly.entity_id
_entity_poly.type
_entity_poly.pdbx_seq_one_letter_code
_entity_poly.pdbx_strand_id
1 'polypeptide(L)'
;NLGEDIVVPVKWEAVEQSLVEKEGSFVVKGVAKDNVEAQAAVVVTDSEDLLNPRLNIKKALQLYDIKDVKLLPGDFYDQQQRLLEFLLHIDDESMLYNFRSAAGLSTGGASPMTGWDAPECNLKGHTTGHYLSGLALCYGSTGNEKIKAKLDYMIDELYKCQQEMAKYPDKFAP
;
A
#
# COMPACT_ATOMS: atom_id res chain seq x y z
N ASN A 1 -4.52 36.96 17.80
CA ASN A 1 -3.54 36.24 17.02
C ASN A 1 -3.88 34.75 17.16
N LEU A 2 -4.61 34.19 16.21
CA LEU A 2 -4.69 32.77 16.00
C LEU A 2 -3.34 32.40 15.38
N GLY A 3 -2.44 31.77 16.19
CA GLY A 3 -1.15 31.33 15.71
C GLY A 3 -1.35 30.35 14.57
N GLU A 4 -0.62 30.54 13.48
CA GLU A 4 -0.52 29.55 12.43
C GLU A 4 0.24 28.33 13.00
N ASP A 5 -0.27 27.13 12.77
CA ASP A 5 0.44 25.90 13.10
C ASP A 5 1.68 25.80 12.21
N ILE A 6 2.86 25.85 12.82
CA ILE A 6 4.13 25.75 12.12
C ILE A 6 4.69 24.35 12.34
N VAL A 7 4.97 23.66 11.24
CA VAL A 7 5.68 22.36 11.29
C VAL A 7 7.17 22.63 11.45
N VAL A 8 7.75 22.14 12.54
CA VAL A 8 9.19 22.25 12.80
C VAL A 8 9.82 20.87 12.92
N PRO A 9 11.02 20.65 12.38
CA PRO A 9 11.74 19.40 12.56
C PRO A 9 12.18 19.22 14.00
N VAL A 10 12.04 18.01 14.53
CA VAL A 10 12.45 17.61 15.87
C VAL A 10 13.54 16.57 15.76
N LYS A 11 14.65 16.78 16.48
CA LYS A 11 15.69 15.75 16.63
C LYS A 11 15.34 14.89 17.85
N TRP A 12 14.90 13.67 17.59
CA TRP A 12 14.52 12.70 18.60
C TRP A 12 15.73 11.97 19.18
N GLU A 13 15.63 11.57 20.44
CA GLU A 13 16.58 10.64 21.06
C GLU A 13 16.49 9.27 20.41
N ALA A 14 17.60 8.53 20.41
CA ALA A 14 17.62 7.16 19.91
C ALA A 14 16.75 6.26 20.80
N VAL A 15 15.92 5.43 20.18
CA VAL A 15 15.10 4.45 20.89
C VAL A 15 15.86 3.14 20.98
N GLU A 16 15.91 2.56 22.19
CA GLU A 16 16.51 1.24 22.39
C GLU A 16 15.68 0.16 21.69
N GLN A 17 16.34 -0.76 20.97
CA GLN A 17 15.70 -1.84 20.25
C GLN A 17 14.79 -2.70 21.15
N SER A 18 15.17 -2.92 22.38
CA SER A 18 14.41 -3.69 23.37
C SER A 18 13.03 -3.12 23.69
N LEU A 19 12.84 -1.80 23.51
CA LEU A 19 11.56 -1.13 23.76
C LEU A 19 10.57 -1.32 22.62
N VAL A 20 11.03 -1.66 21.43
CA VAL A 20 10.17 -1.89 20.25
C VAL A 20 9.93 -3.37 19.96
N GLU A 21 10.58 -4.28 20.71
CA GLU A 21 10.41 -5.74 20.55
C GLU A 21 9.27 -6.32 21.39
N LYS A 22 8.69 -5.55 22.28
CA LYS A 22 7.60 -5.98 23.17
C LYS A 22 6.49 -4.96 23.17
N GLU A 23 5.27 -5.45 23.33
CA GLU A 23 4.13 -4.58 23.54
C GLU A 23 4.30 -3.71 24.77
N GLY A 24 3.94 -2.46 24.66
CA GLY A 24 4.05 -1.50 25.75
C GLY A 24 3.94 -0.06 25.27
N SER A 25 4.16 0.87 26.19
CA SER A 25 4.20 2.29 25.85
C SER A 25 5.39 2.97 26.52
N PHE A 26 6.01 3.89 25.82
CA PHE A 26 7.10 4.71 26.34
C PHE A 26 7.05 6.11 25.72
N VAL A 27 7.83 7.03 26.30
CA VAL A 27 7.92 8.41 25.80
C VAL A 27 9.32 8.62 25.23
N VAL A 28 9.38 9.11 24.00
CA VAL A 28 10.61 9.57 23.36
C VAL A 28 10.73 11.07 23.53
N LYS A 29 11.86 11.53 23.96
CA LYS A 29 12.18 12.95 24.06
C LYS A 29 12.87 13.43 22.78
N GLY A 30 12.69 14.70 22.47
CA GLY A 30 13.34 15.32 21.33
C GLY A 30 13.53 16.81 21.55
N VAL A 31 14.31 17.41 20.69
CA VAL A 31 14.58 18.84 20.72
C VAL A 31 14.29 19.43 19.35
N ALA A 32 13.41 20.41 19.33
CA ALA A 32 13.10 21.22 18.15
C ALA A 32 14.07 22.40 18.02
N LYS A 33 13.88 23.20 16.99
CA LYS A 33 14.62 24.46 16.82
C LYS A 33 14.48 25.34 18.07
N ASP A 34 15.51 26.10 18.37
CA ASP A 34 15.60 27.00 19.53
C ASP A 34 15.55 26.30 20.91
N ASN A 35 16.00 25.03 20.97
CA ASN A 35 16.03 24.19 22.16
C ASN A 35 14.66 23.96 22.82
N VAL A 36 13.59 24.01 22.06
CA VAL A 36 12.26 23.66 22.55
C VAL A 36 12.17 22.15 22.76
N GLU A 37 11.84 21.72 23.98
CA GLU A 37 11.65 20.31 24.29
C GLU A 37 10.37 19.78 23.62
N ALA A 38 10.46 18.60 23.04
CA ALA A 38 9.36 17.85 22.48
C ALA A 38 9.27 16.45 23.08
N GLN A 39 8.08 15.91 23.16
CA GLN A 39 7.84 14.55 23.64
C GLN A 39 6.86 13.85 22.72
N ALA A 40 7.15 12.59 22.41
CA ALA A 40 6.24 11.72 21.67
C ALA A 40 5.92 10.48 22.53
N ALA A 41 4.62 10.23 22.74
CA ALA A 41 4.19 8.95 23.32
C ALA A 41 4.16 7.89 22.22
N VAL A 42 4.88 6.81 22.41
CA VAL A 42 4.96 5.67 21.50
C VAL A 42 4.25 4.49 22.14
N VAL A 43 3.37 3.85 21.40
CA VAL A 43 2.73 2.59 21.79
C VAL A 43 3.21 1.51 20.84
N VAL A 44 3.79 0.46 21.37
CA VAL A 44 4.16 -0.75 20.62
C VAL A 44 3.09 -1.81 20.89
N THR A 45 2.50 -2.32 19.84
CA THR A 45 1.50 -3.37 19.93
C THR A 45 1.56 -4.21 18.66
N ASP A 46 1.28 -5.50 18.76
CA ASP A 46 1.10 -6.42 17.63
C ASP A 46 -0.38 -6.48 17.19
N SER A 47 -1.22 -5.74 17.88
CA SER A 47 -2.65 -5.69 17.63
C SER A 47 -2.98 -4.90 16.36
N GLU A 48 -3.84 -5.46 15.51
CA GLU A 48 -4.45 -4.77 14.37
C GLU A 48 -5.31 -3.56 14.79
N ASP A 49 -5.51 -3.35 16.08
CA ASP A 49 -6.33 -2.26 16.65
C ASP A 49 -5.71 -0.86 16.50
N LEU A 50 -4.44 -0.75 16.05
CA LEU A 50 -3.78 0.53 15.78
C LEU A 50 -4.42 1.36 14.66
N LEU A 51 -5.14 0.74 13.76
CA LEU A 51 -5.81 1.47 12.67
C LEU A 51 -6.98 2.32 13.14
N ASN A 52 -7.44 2.16 14.39
CA ASN A 52 -8.50 2.99 14.92
C ASN A 52 -8.44 3.17 16.45
N PRO A 53 -7.50 3.99 16.98
CA PRO A 53 -7.33 4.19 18.43
C PRO A 53 -8.53 4.84 19.11
N ARG A 54 -9.56 5.26 18.37
CA ARG A 54 -10.77 5.87 18.91
C ARG A 54 -11.89 4.87 19.19
N LEU A 55 -11.75 3.64 18.71
CA LEU A 55 -12.78 2.61 18.87
C LEU A 55 -12.25 1.47 19.75
N ASN A 56 -12.25 1.68 21.05
CA ASN A 56 -12.08 0.61 22.03
C ASN A 56 -13.35 -0.28 22.06
N ILE A 57 -13.81 -0.68 20.86
CA ILE A 57 -14.96 -1.54 20.68
C ILE A 57 -14.43 -2.97 20.64
N LYS A 58 -14.75 -3.76 21.67
CA LYS A 58 -14.64 -5.22 21.58
C LYS A 58 -15.40 -5.64 20.33
N LYS A 59 -14.67 -6.15 19.32
CA LYS A 59 -15.28 -6.71 18.10
C LYS A 59 -16.24 -7.81 18.55
N ALA A 60 -17.54 -7.55 18.47
CA ALA A 60 -18.58 -8.56 18.78
C ALA A 60 -18.66 -9.62 17.68
N LEU A 61 -18.12 -9.34 16.50
CA LEU A 61 -18.10 -10.22 15.33
C LEU A 61 -16.68 -10.30 14.79
N GLN A 62 -16.22 -11.53 14.54
CA GLN A 62 -14.99 -11.80 13.84
C GLN A 62 -15.33 -12.25 12.41
N LEU A 63 -14.73 -11.60 11.41
CA LEU A 63 -14.87 -12.00 10.01
C LEU A 63 -14.06 -13.27 9.75
N TYR A 64 -14.57 -14.13 8.89
CA TYR A 64 -13.78 -15.21 8.32
C TYR A 64 -12.73 -14.65 7.38
N ASP A 65 -11.56 -15.30 7.33
CA ASP A 65 -10.57 -15.02 6.30
C ASP A 65 -11.17 -15.40 4.93
N ILE A 66 -10.91 -14.59 3.91
CA ILE A 66 -11.45 -14.83 2.56
C ILE A 66 -11.06 -16.21 2.00
N LYS A 67 -9.90 -16.73 2.39
CA LYS A 67 -9.42 -18.08 2.00
C LYS A 67 -10.26 -19.22 2.59
N ASP A 68 -10.94 -18.96 3.70
CA ASP A 68 -11.75 -19.95 4.41
C ASP A 68 -13.19 -20.01 3.89
N VAL A 69 -13.57 -19.08 3.02
CA VAL A 69 -14.90 -19.01 2.40
C VAL A 69 -14.84 -19.56 0.97
N LYS A 70 -15.63 -20.58 0.69
CA LYS A 70 -15.73 -21.21 -0.63
C LYS A 70 -17.11 -20.97 -1.23
N LEU A 71 -17.17 -20.47 -2.44
CA LEU A 71 -18.40 -20.40 -3.22
C LEU A 71 -18.76 -21.80 -3.72
N LEU A 72 -20.01 -22.18 -3.54
CA LEU A 72 -20.58 -23.39 -4.12
C LEU A 72 -20.99 -23.13 -5.57
N PRO A 73 -21.11 -24.22 -6.41
CA PRO A 73 -21.59 -24.09 -7.79
C PRO A 73 -22.91 -23.33 -7.85
N GLY A 74 -22.99 -22.35 -8.76
CA GLY A 74 -24.13 -21.45 -8.94
C GLY A 74 -23.70 -20.09 -9.44
N ASP A 75 -24.62 -19.15 -9.51
CA ASP A 75 -24.42 -17.84 -10.15
C ASP A 75 -23.25 -17.04 -9.58
N PHE A 76 -23.04 -17.07 -8.26
CA PHE A 76 -21.92 -16.36 -7.63
C PHE A 76 -20.57 -16.99 -7.97
N TYR A 77 -20.50 -18.32 -8.00
CA TYR A 77 -19.31 -19.04 -8.44
C TYR A 77 -18.99 -18.73 -9.91
N ASP A 78 -19.99 -18.74 -10.77
CA ASP A 78 -19.83 -18.45 -12.19
C ASP A 78 -19.35 -17.00 -12.41
N GLN A 79 -19.85 -16.05 -11.63
CA GLN A 79 -19.36 -14.67 -11.68
C GLN A 79 -17.90 -14.55 -11.17
N GLN A 80 -17.53 -15.29 -10.14
CA GLN A 80 -16.14 -15.35 -9.67
C GLN A 80 -15.22 -15.88 -10.78
N GLN A 81 -15.60 -16.94 -11.50
CA GLN A 81 -14.81 -17.46 -12.61
C GLN A 81 -14.66 -16.46 -13.75
N ARG A 82 -15.75 -15.76 -14.13
CA ARG A 82 -15.69 -14.70 -15.14
C ARG A 82 -14.77 -13.55 -14.72
N LEU A 83 -14.83 -13.13 -13.46
CA LEU A 83 -13.94 -12.10 -12.94
C LEU A 83 -12.48 -12.55 -12.95
N LEU A 84 -12.21 -13.80 -12.57
CA LEU A 84 -10.88 -14.40 -12.63
C LEU A 84 -10.32 -14.38 -14.06
N GLU A 85 -11.10 -14.82 -15.04
CA GLU A 85 -10.72 -14.78 -16.45
C GLU A 85 -10.47 -13.34 -16.92
N PHE A 86 -11.33 -12.40 -16.54
CA PHE A 86 -11.16 -10.98 -16.87
C PHE A 86 -9.85 -10.44 -16.32
N LEU A 87 -9.52 -10.70 -15.05
CA LEU A 87 -8.27 -10.26 -14.42
C LEU A 87 -7.03 -10.87 -15.12
N LEU A 88 -7.12 -12.10 -15.58
CA LEU A 88 -6.05 -12.74 -16.35
C LEU A 88 -5.83 -12.12 -17.74
N HIS A 89 -6.86 -11.51 -18.33
CA HIS A 89 -6.78 -10.89 -19.67
C HIS A 89 -6.30 -9.44 -19.63
N ILE A 90 -6.31 -8.78 -18.47
CA ILE A 90 -5.79 -7.42 -18.36
C ILE A 90 -4.31 -7.39 -18.71
N ASP A 91 -3.91 -6.41 -19.50
CA ASP A 91 -2.52 -6.20 -19.92
C ASP A 91 -1.70 -5.52 -18.82
N ASP A 92 -0.81 -6.28 -18.18
CA ASP A 92 0.07 -5.80 -17.11
C ASP A 92 1.05 -4.75 -17.60
N GLU A 93 1.50 -4.86 -18.85
CA GLU A 93 2.49 -3.95 -19.41
C GLU A 93 1.91 -2.53 -19.55
N SER A 94 0.65 -2.43 -19.99
CA SER A 94 -0.07 -1.16 -20.06
C SER A 94 -0.33 -0.58 -18.65
N MET A 95 -0.65 -1.43 -17.66
CA MET A 95 -0.79 -1.01 -16.26
C MET A 95 0.52 -0.46 -15.67
N LEU A 96 1.66 -1.03 -16.05
CA LEU A 96 2.99 -0.64 -15.59
C LEU A 96 3.58 0.56 -16.36
N TYR A 97 2.98 0.94 -17.48
CA TYR A 97 3.53 1.96 -18.38
C TYR A 97 3.90 3.26 -17.65
N ASN A 98 2.98 3.85 -16.92
CA ASN A 98 3.20 5.13 -16.24
C ASN A 98 4.27 5.05 -15.15
N PHE A 99 4.34 3.95 -14.43
CA PHE A 99 5.33 3.74 -13.36
C PHE A 99 6.73 3.58 -13.93
N ARG A 100 6.89 2.77 -14.97
CA ARG A 100 8.18 2.60 -15.67
C ARG A 100 8.62 3.90 -16.32
N SER A 101 7.71 4.60 -16.99
CA SER A 101 8.00 5.91 -17.62
C SER A 101 8.46 6.94 -16.59
N ALA A 102 7.76 7.04 -15.43
CA ALA A 102 8.15 7.96 -14.36
C ALA A 102 9.52 7.60 -13.75
N ALA A 103 9.83 6.31 -13.62
CA ALA A 103 11.12 5.84 -13.14
C ALA A 103 12.26 5.94 -14.18
N GLY A 104 11.95 6.31 -15.42
CA GLY A 104 12.94 6.33 -16.52
C GLY A 104 13.33 4.95 -17.02
N LEU A 105 12.52 3.93 -16.70
CA LEU A 105 12.71 2.56 -17.19
C LEU A 105 12.04 2.35 -18.55
N SER A 106 12.48 1.31 -19.27
CA SER A 106 11.85 0.94 -20.54
C SER A 106 10.41 0.47 -20.31
N THR A 107 9.48 0.98 -21.10
CA THR A 107 8.08 0.51 -21.13
C THR A 107 7.89 -0.75 -21.94
N GLY A 108 8.94 -1.33 -22.52
CA GLY A 108 8.88 -2.56 -23.31
C GLY A 108 8.05 -2.44 -24.60
N GLY A 109 7.71 -1.23 -25.05
CA GLY A 109 6.83 -0.99 -26.19
C GLY A 109 5.34 -1.11 -25.86
N ALA A 110 4.98 -1.20 -24.58
CA ALA A 110 3.58 -1.20 -24.14
C ALA A 110 2.85 0.09 -24.52
N SER A 111 1.57 0.00 -24.76
CA SER A 111 0.70 1.15 -24.95
C SER A 111 0.32 1.76 -23.60
N PRO A 112 0.27 3.10 -23.46
CA PRO A 112 -0.22 3.71 -22.25
C PRO A 112 -1.71 3.42 -22.05
N MET A 113 -2.13 3.44 -20.79
CA MET A 113 -3.53 3.42 -20.41
C MET A 113 -4.22 4.72 -20.85
N THR A 114 -5.55 4.67 -20.94
CA THR A 114 -6.39 5.82 -21.28
C THR A 114 -7.23 6.28 -20.09
N GLY A 115 -7.98 7.37 -20.26
CA GLY A 115 -8.88 7.88 -19.22
C GLY A 115 -8.13 8.37 -17.97
N TRP A 116 -8.50 7.89 -16.82
CA TRP A 116 -7.89 8.32 -15.55
C TRP A 116 -6.43 7.91 -15.39
N ASP A 117 -6.02 6.86 -16.08
CA ASP A 117 -4.63 6.38 -16.10
C ASP A 117 -3.85 6.85 -17.34
N ALA A 118 -4.40 7.76 -18.15
CA ALA A 118 -3.63 8.39 -19.22
C ALA A 118 -2.40 9.12 -18.68
N PRO A 119 -1.27 9.13 -19.39
CA PRO A 119 -0.02 9.75 -18.91
C PRO A 119 -0.15 11.21 -18.49
N GLU A 120 -1.06 11.95 -19.13
CA GLU A 120 -1.37 13.35 -18.84
C GLU A 120 -2.33 13.57 -17.68
N CYS A 121 -2.97 12.51 -17.18
CA CYS A 121 -3.94 12.60 -16.09
C CYS A 121 -3.26 12.60 -14.72
N ASN A 122 -3.74 13.43 -13.80
CA ASN A 122 -3.23 13.47 -12.42
C ASN A 122 -3.62 12.26 -11.57
N LEU A 123 -4.56 11.44 -12.05
CA LEU A 123 -5.03 10.21 -11.35
C LEU A 123 -4.31 8.95 -11.83
N LYS A 124 -3.27 9.09 -12.67
CA LYS A 124 -2.51 7.93 -13.18
C LYS A 124 -1.99 7.05 -12.04
N GLY A 125 -2.18 5.74 -12.19
CA GLY A 125 -1.86 4.73 -11.17
C GLY A 125 -3.04 4.32 -10.29
N HIS A 126 -4.17 5.04 -10.36
CA HIS A 126 -5.39 4.73 -9.60
C HIS A 126 -5.95 3.34 -9.94
N THR A 127 -6.14 3.07 -11.23
CA THR A 127 -6.65 1.77 -11.70
C THR A 127 -5.68 0.63 -11.37
N THR A 128 -4.37 0.87 -11.48
CA THR A 128 -3.35 -0.13 -11.12
C THR A 128 -3.46 -0.55 -9.65
N GLY A 129 -3.70 0.40 -8.73
CA GLY A 129 -3.92 0.09 -7.31
C GLY A 129 -5.15 -0.78 -7.08
N HIS A 130 -6.27 -0.48 -7.74
CA HIS A 130 -7.48 -1.30 -7.71
C HIS A 130 -7.25 -2.68 -8.31
N TYR A 131 -6.53 -2.75 -9.42
CA TYR A 131 -6.18 -3.99 -10.09
C TYR A 131 -5.37 -4.93 -9.18
N LEU A 132 -4.32 -4.41 -8.53
CA LEU A 132 -3.51 -5.18 -7.57
C LEU A 132 -4.37 -5.70 -6.40
N SER A 133 -5.25 -4.87 -5.87
CA SER A 133 -6.20 -5.29 -4.83
C SER A 133 -7.12 -6.38 -5.32
N GLY A 134 -7.62 -6.26 -6.56
CA GLY A 134 -8.46 -7.28 -7.21
C GLY A 134 -7.73 -8.61 -7.39
N LEU A 135 -6.47 -8.59 -7.85
CA LEU A 135 -5.63 -9.79 -7.97
C LEU A 135 -5.40 -10.46 -6.61
N ALA A 136 -5.06 -9.68 -5.58
CA ALA A 136 -4.82 -10.19 -4.24
C ALA A 136 -6.07 -10.87 -3.65
N LEU A 137 -7.23 -10.21 -3.75
CA LEU A 137 -8.50 -10.76 -3.28
C LEU A 137 -8.93 -12.00 -4.09
N CYS A 138 -8.71 -11.98 -5.40
CA CYS A 138 -9.00 -13.12 -6.27
C CYS A 138 -8.12 -14.31 -5.91
N TYR A 139 -6.82 -14.11 -5.71
CA TYR A 139 -5.92 -15.16 -5.23
C TYR A 139 -6.34 -15.68 -3.85
N GLY A 140 -6.59 -14.79 -2.88
CA GLY A 140 -7.01 -15.15 -1.54
C GLY A 140 -8.27 -16.01 -1.51
N SER A 141 -9.26 -15.74 -2.39
CA SER A 141 -10.52 -16.48 -2.44
C SER A 141 -10.48 -17.76 -3.27
N THR A 142 -9.60 -17.84 -4.28
CA THR A 142 -9.58 -18.95 -5.24
C THR A 142 -8.35 -19.85 -5.13
N GLY A 143 -7.23 -19.34 -4.63
CA GLY A 143 -5.93 -20.01 -4.65
C GLY A 143 -5.37 -20.19 -6.07
N ASN A 144 -5.79 -19.38 -7.05
CA ASN A 144 -5.38 -19.55 -8.43
C ASN A 144 -3.93 -19.07 -8.65
N GLU A 145 -3.03 -20.00 -8.95
CA GLU A 145 -1.58 -19.73 -9.10
C GLU A 145 -1.24 -18.83 -10.29
N LYS A 146 -2.07 -18.76 -11.33
CA LYS A 146 -1.86 -17.82 -12.44
C LYS A 146 -2.12 -16.38 -12.00
N ILE A 147 -3.16 -16.16 -11.17
CA ILE A 147 -3.44 -14.86 -10.56
C ILE A 147 -2.29 -14.46 -9.62
N LYS A 148 -1.79 -15.42 -8.82
CA LYS A 148 -0.63 -15.17 -7.96
C LYS A 148 0.60 -14.74 -8.76
N ALA A 149 0.95 -15.50 -9.79
CA ALA A 149 2.11 -15.18 -10.63
C ALA A 149 2.00 -13.79 -11.26
N LYS A 150 0.81 -13.40 -11.70
CA LYS A 150 0.52 -12.09 -12.25
C LYS A 150 0.66 -10.97 -11.20
N LEU A 151 0.15 -11.22 -9.99
CA LEU A 151 0.30 -10.30 -8.86
C LEU A 151 1.78 -10.12 -8.46
N ASP A 152 2.51 -11.22 -8.29
CA ASP A 152 3.94 -11.20 -7.94
C ASP A 152 4.73 -10.42 -9.00
N TYR A 153 4.48 -10.68 -10.29
CA TYR A 153 5.11 -9.94 -11.38
C TYR A 153 4.86 -8.43 -11.30
N MET A 154 3.62 -8.02 -11.08
CA MET A 154 3.26 -6.61 -10.96
C MET A 154 3.97 -5.93 -9.76
N ILE A 155 4.01 -6.61 -8.62
CA ILE A 155 4.69 -6.11 -7.42
C ILE A 155 6.19 -5.97 -7.65
N ASP A 156 6.82 -6.98 -8.25
CA ASP A 156 8.26 -6.97 -8.55
C ASP A 156 8.64 -5.82 -9.49
N GLU A 157 7.82 -5.58 -10.51
CA GLU A 157 8.05 -4.47 -11.45
C GLU A 157 7.86 -3.09 -10.80
N LEU A 158 6.83 -2.93 -9.98
CA LEU A 158 6.63 -1.70 -9.20
C LEU A 158 7.77 -1.48 -8.20
N TYR A 159 8.26 -2.53 -7.58
CA TYR A 159 9.43 -2.45 -6.69
C TYR A 159 10.69 -1.99 -7.44
N LYS A 160 10.93 -2.50 -8.67
CA LYS A 160 12.03 -2.00 -9.52
C LYS A 160 11.88 -0.51 -9.83
N CYS A 161 10.66 -0.05 -10.15
CA CYS A 161 10.39 1.38 -10.35
C CYS A 161 10.71 2.19 -9.10
N GLN A 162 10.28 1.73 -7.93
CA GLN A 162 10.57 2.39 -6.65
C GLN A 162 12.07 2.46 -6.36
N GLN A 163 12.81 1.38 -6.60
CA GLN A 163 14.26 1.36 -6.41
C GLN A 163 14.98 2.32 -7.34
N GLU A 164 14.52 2.45 -8.59
CA GLU A 164 15.10 3.39 -9.54
C GLU A 164 14.84 4.84 -9.12
N MET A 165 13.59 5.14 -8.71
CA MET A 165 13.21 6.47 -8.24
C MET A 165 13.96 6.87 -6.96
N ALA A 166 14.23 5.93 -6.06
CA ALA A 166 14.97 6.19 -4.82
C ALA A 166 16.41 6.67 -5.04
N LYS A 167 16.99 6.48 -6.23
CA LYS A 167 18.31 7.02 -6.59
C LYS A 167 18.28 8.53 -6.77
N TYR A 168 17.11 9.13 -6.94
CA TYR A 168 16.92 10.55 -7.24
C TYR A 168 15.89 11.18 -6.30
N PRO A 169 16.16 11.22 -4.97
CA PRO A 169 15.17 11.64 -3.97
C PRO A 169 14.68 13.07 -4.20
N ASP A 170 15.57 13.98 -4.64
CA ASP A 170 15.22 15.38 -4.89
C ASP A 170 14.26 15.58 -6.07
N LYS A 171 14.18 14.61 -6.98
CA LYS A 171 13.31 14.65 -8.15
C LYS A 171 11.89 14.20 -7.84
N PHE A 172 11.74 13.36 -6.82
CA PHE A 172 10.48 12.70 -6.46
C PHE A 172 10.01 12.99 -5.03
N ALA A 173 10.67 13.92 -4.33
CA ALA A 173 10.19 14.45 -3.07
C ALA A 173 8.87 15.21 -3.29
N PRO A 174 7.88 15.09 -2.39
CA PRO A 174 6.63 15.83 -2.46
C PRO A 174 6.83 17.34 -2.29
#